data_6a356b3387dc2defa5b1f004b362e807
#
_entry.id   6a356b3387dc2defa5b1f004b362e807
#
_cell.length_a   1.000
_cell.length_b   1.000
_cell.length_c   1.000
_cell.angle_alpha   90.00
_cell.angle_beta   90.00
_cell.angle_gamma   90.00
#
_symmetry.space_group_name_H-M   'P 1'
#
loop_
_entity.id
_entity.type
_entity.pdbx_description
1 polymer ?
#
loop_
_entity_poly.entity_id
_entity_poly.type
_entity_poly.pdbx_seq_one_letter_code
_entity_poly.pdbx_strand_id
1 'polypeptide(L)'
;MAEARRLKRASGKLLGVAAGVLMLSAALPGIAREQRDPVLRQLLIEAVETAESFDDRFAAEVWLTDMSSRLAAQVPDTDERLDILRTVHFRANEAGVAPELVLAVIDVESNFDRFAISSASALGLMQVMPFWVEEVGYSDKNLLFNIDFNILLGCRILRYYLDMEDGDLIQGLARYNGSTGRRWYGDRVIDRLSRKWFQL
;
A
#
# COMPACT_ATOMS: atom_id res chain seq x y z
N MET A 1 -9.18 -35.94 82.34
CA MET A 1 -8.85 -34.53 82.62
C MET A 1 -8.63 -33.84 81.30
N ALA A 2 -9.60 -33.02 80.94
CA ALA A 2 -9.53 -31.58 80.63
C ALA A 2 -8.62 -31.36 79.36
N GLU A 3 -8.96 -30.64 78.38
CA GLU A 3 -10.00 -29.65 78.16
C GLU A 3 -10.08 -29.28 76.71
N ALA A 4 -11.26 -29.08 76.20
CA ALA A 4 -11.55 -28.62 74.89
C ALA A 4 -11.10 -27.18 74.66
N ARG A 5 -10.53 -26.85 73.57
CA ARG A 5 -10.68 -25.50 73.03
C ARG A 5 -10.88 -25.54 71.49
N ARG A 6 -12.06 -25.09 71.14
CA ARG A 6 -12.50 -24.71 69.80
C ARG A 6 -11.60 -23.60 69.22
N LEU A 7 -11.23 -23.72 67.96
CA LEU A 7 -10.90 -22.56 67.18
C LEU A 7 -11.61 -22.61 65.85
N LYS A 8 -12.29 -21.51 65.56
CA LYS A 8 -13.25 -21.26 64.51
C LYS A 8 -12.61 -21.33 63.14
N ARG A 9 -13.32 -21.96 62.22
CA ARG A 9 -13.13 -21.82 60.77
C ARG A 9 -13.36 -20.36 60.36
N ALA A 10 -12.35 -19.71 59.76
CA ALA A 10 -12.51 -18.53 58.95
C ALA A 10 -12.40 -18.93 57.49
N SER A 11 -13.54 -18.91 56.80
CA SER A 11 -13.62 -19.07 55.35
C SER A 11 -13.14 -17.79 54.68
N GLY A 12 -11.91 -17.78 54.21
CA GLY A 12 -11.40 -16.75 53.30
C GLY A 12 -11.80 -17.09 51.86
N LYS A 13 -12.80 -16.41 51.31
CA LYS A 13 -13.12 -16.41 49.90
C LYS A 13 -12.01 -15.63 49.18
N LEU A 14 -11.17 -16.34 48.42
CA LEU A 14 -10.33 -15.70 47.40
C LEU A 14 -11.23 -15.32 46.21
N LEU A 15 -11.51 -14.03 46.08
CA LEU A 15 -11.98 -13.43 44.85
C LEU A 15 -10.80 -13.38 43.87
N GLY A 16 -10.79 -14.26 42.90
CA GLY A 16 -9.93 -14.14 41.71
C GLY A 16 -10.41 -12.99 40.83
N VAL A 17 -9.66 -11.90 40.85
CA VAL A 17 -9.83 -10.82 39.87
C VAL A 17 -9.17 -11.28 38.57
N ALA A 18 -9.95 -11.82 37.65
CA ALA A 18 -9.54 -12.01 36.27
C ALA A 18 -9.51 -10.62 35.60
N ALA A 19 -8.32 -10.01 35.54
CA ALA A 19 -8.10 -8.84 34.70
C ALA A 19 -8.14 -9.25 33.24
N GLY A 20 -9.32 -9.23 32.64
CA GLY A 20 -9.50 -9.30 31.20
C GLY A 20 -8.92 -8.03 30.58
N VAL A 21 -7.74 -8.12 29.97
CA VAL A 21 -7.24 -7.10 29.07
C VAL A 21 -8.12 -7.11 27.83
N LEU A 22 -9.14 -6.26 27.82
CA LEU A 22 -9.90 -5.93 26.60
C LEU A 22 -8.95 -5.11 25.74
N MET A 23 -8.29 -5.76 24.76
CA MET A 23 -7.63 -5.08 23.66
C MET A 23 -8.73 -4.44 22.80
N LEU A 24 -9.07 -3.19 23.15
CA LEU A 24 -9.90 -2.34 22.33
C LEU A 24 -9.06 -1.93 21.12
N SER A 25 -9.13 -2.70 20.04
CA SER A 25 -8.64 -2.27 18.72
C SER A 25 -9.59 -1.16 18.26
N ALA A 26 -9.32 0.05 18.69
CA ALA A 26 -9.93 1.24 18.10
C ALA A 26 -9.35 1.37 16.68
N ALA A 27 -10.01 0.77 15.70
CA ALA A 27 -9.85 1.15 14.29
C ALA A 27 -10.14 2.66 14.25
N LEU A 28 -9.14 3.46 13.90
CA LEU A 28 -9.29 4.91 13.78
C LEU A 28 -10.38 5.18 12.74
N PRO A 29 -11.51 5.79 13.08
CA PRO A 29 -12.65 5.93 12.18
C PRO A 29 -12.36 6.80 10.95
N GLY A 30 -11.24 7.52 10.93
CA GLY A 30 -10.80 8.33 9.81
C GLY A 30 -10.28 7.51 8.62
N ILE A 31 -9.45 6.49 8.85
CA ILE A 31 -8.84 5.68 7.78
C ILE A 31 -9.92 4.91 6.99
N ALA A 32 -10.89 4.30 7.70
CA ALA A 32 -11.95 3.53 7.06
C ALA A 32 -12.93 4.39 6.24
N ARG A 33 -13.04 5.70 6.52
CA ARG A 33 -13.91 6.61 5.78
C ARG A 33 -13.23 7.16 4.53
N GLU A 34 -11.93 7.44 4.61
CA GLU A 34 -11.11 7.92 3.49
C GLU A 34 -10.94 6.86 2.40
N GLN A 35 -10.84 5.59 2.81
CA GLN A 35 -10.72 4.44 1.91
C GLN A 35 -11.99 4.10 1.09
N ARG A 36 -13.12 4.75 1.37
CA ARG A 36 -14.40 4.56 0.65
C ARG A 36 -14.89 5.84 -0.03
N ASP A 37 -13.97 6.70 -0.43
CA ASP A 37 -14.31 7.93 -1.12
C ASP A 37 -14.96 7.63 -2.49
N PRO A 38 -16.19 8.07 -2.73
CA PRO A 38 -16.90 7.81 -3.98
C PRO A 38 -16.24 8.47 -5.20
N VAL A 39 -15.51 9.57 -5.02
CA VAL A 39 -14.76 10.24 -6.10
C VAL A 39 -13.59 9.36 -6.53
N LEU A 40 -12.80 8.86 -5.58
CA LEU A 40 -11.71 7.93 -5.89
C LEU A 40 -12.23 6.65 -6.55
N ARG A 41 -13.35 6.10 -6.06
CA ARG A 41 -14.00 4.94 -6.68
C ARG A 41 -14.31 5.18 -8.16
N GLN A 42 -14.90 6.35 -8.50
CA GLN A 42 -15.22 6.68 -9.88
C GLN A 42 -13.96 6.79 -10.76
N LEU A 43 -12.90 7.42 -10.26
CA LEU A 43 -11.62 7.53 -10.98
C LEU A 43 -11.00 6.15 -11.28
N LEU A 44 -11.11 5.20 -10.33
CA LEU A 44 -10.62 3.83 -10.54
C LEU A 44 -11.44 3.07 -11.57
N ILE A 45 -12.76 3.21 -11.58
CA ILE A 45 -13.62 2.59 -12.60
C ILE A 45 -13.25 3.10 -13.99
N GLU A 46 -13.17 4.42 -14.17
CA GLU A 46 -12.78 5.04 -15.45
C GLU A 46 -11.40 4.57 -15.94
N ALA A 47 -10.44 4.45 -15.02
CA ALA A 47 -9.09 3.98 -15.36
C ALA A 47 -9.05 2.52 -15.85
N VAL A 48 -9.92 1.66 -15.31
CA VAL A 48 -10.04 0.26 -15.76
C VAL A 48 -10.70 0.17 -17.15
N GLU A 49 -11.62 1.10 -17.45
CA GLU A 49 -12.40 1.08 -18.70
C GLU A 49 -11.68 1.75 -19.89
N THR A 50 -10.76 2.70 -19.66
CA THR A 50 -10.22 3.61 -20.71
C THR A 50 -8.75 3.44 -21.06
N ALA A 51 -8.10 2.35 -20.70
CA ALA A 51 -6.66 2.14 -20.88
C ALA A 51 -6.22 2.16 -22.35
N GLU A 52 -5.63 3.27 -22.84
CA GLU A 52 -5.07 3.46 -24.17
C GLU A 52 -3.57 3.80 -24.21
N SER A 53 -2.93 3.67 -25.40
CA SER A 53 -1.50 3.47 -25.69
C SER A 53 -0.58 4.72 -25.68
N PHE A 54 0.76 4.47 -25.65
CA PHE A 54 1.90 5.42 -25.55
C PHE A 54 2.01 6.49 -26.64
N ASP A 55 2.33 7.75 -26.24
CA ASP A 55 2.59 8.88 -27.17
C ASP A 55 4.08 9.13 -27.48
N ASP A 56 5.06 8.73 -26.64
CA ASP A 56 6.49 8.89 -26.89
C ASP A 56 7.30 7.59 -26.70
N ARG A 57 7.49 6.91 -27.80
CA ARG A 57 8.17 5.61 -27.86
C ARG A 57 9.67 5.67 -27.57
N PHE A 58 10.33 6.74 -28.00
CA PHE A 58 11.79 6.85 -27.88
C PHE A 58 12.22 7.17 -26.43
N ALA A 59 11.54 8.12 -25.80
CA ALA A 59 11.77 8.44 -24.39
C ALA A 59 11.51 7.24 -23.48
N ALA A 60 10.45 6.46 -23.78
CA ALA A 60 10.16 5.23 -23.06
C ALA A 60 11.25 4.16 -23.21
N GLU A 61 11.84 4.01 -24.39
CA GLU A 61 12.92 3.03 -24.62
C GLU A 61 14.21 3.41 -23.87
N VAL A 62 14.58 4.68 -23.84
CA VAL A 62 15.74 5.19 -23.06
C VAL A 62 15.50 4.95 -21.57
N TRP A 63 14.33 5.32 -21.08
CA TRP A 63 13.95 5.13 -19.68
C TRP A 63 13.94 3.65 -19.29
N LEU A 64 13.35 2.77 -20.11
CA LEU A 64 13.31 1.33 -19.89
C LEU A 64 14.69 0.71 -19.73
N THR A 65 15.65 1.14 -20.56
CA THR A 65 17.03 0.62 -20.53
C THR A 65 17.70 0.94 -19.19
N ASP A 66 17.62 2.18 -18.76
CA ASP A 66 18.21 2.62 -17.47
C ASP A 66 17.53 1.95 -16.29
N MET A 67 16.21 1.99 -16.22
CA MET A 67 15.45 1.41 -15.10
C MET A 67 15.57 -0.13 -15.03
N SER A 68 15.67 -0.80 -16.19
CA SER A 68 15.91 -2.24 -16.25
C SER A 68 17.26 -2.63 -15.64
N SER A 69 18.29 -1.85 -15.89
CA SER A 69 19.60 -2.07 -15.26
C SER A 69 19.53 -1.94 -13.74
N ARG A 70 18.82 -0.93 -13.24
CA ARG A 70 18.67 -0.67 -11.79
C ARG A 70 17.80 -1.72 -11.08
N LEU A 71 16.84 -2.30 -11.78
CA LEU A 71 15.89 -3.28 -11.24
C LEU A 71 16.40 -4.74 -11.31
N ALA A 72 17.43 -5.02 -12.10
CA ALA A 72 17.88 -6.37 -12.43
C ALA A 72 18.18 -7.27 -11.21
N ALA A 73 18.67 -6.69 -10.11
CA ALA A 73 18.96 -7.44 -8.88
C ALA A 73 17.70 -7.87 -8.10
N GLN A 74 16.61 -7.09 -8.18
CA GLN A 74 15.35 -7.36 -7.47
C GLN A 74 14.40 -8.25 -8.30
N VAL A 75 14.38 -8.06 -9.62
CA VAL A 75 13.59 -8.85 -10.57
C VAL A 75 14.55 -9.44 -11.61
N PRO A 76 15.16 -10.61 -11.34
CA PRO A 76 16.12 -11.24 -12.24
C PRO A 76 15.51 -11.70 -13.58
N ASP A 77 14.24 -12.10 -13.57
CA ASP A 77 13.51 -12.46 -14.78
C ASP A 77 13.34 -11.23 -15.66
N THR A 78 13.84 -11.31 -16.90
CA THR A 78 13.87 -10.15 -17.82
C THR A 78 12.49 -9.81 -18.34
N ASP A 79 11.65 -10.80 -18.59
CA ASP A 79 10.33 -10.57 -19.17
C ASP A 79 9.42 -9.95 -18.13
N GLU A 80 9.39 -10.47 -16.89
CA GLU A 80 8.67 -9.88 -15.77
C GLU A 80 9.16 -8.46 -15.47
N ARG A 81 10.48 -8.25 -15.45
CA ARG A 81 11.08 -6.94 -15.22
C ARG A 81 10.64 -5.90 -16.23
N LEU A 82 10.66 -6.25 -17.54
CA LEU A 82 10.23 -5.36 -18.61
C LEU A 82 8.72 -5.12 -18.58
N ASP A 83 7.93 -6.13 -18.22
CA ASP A 83 6.49 -6.00 -18.07
C ASP A 83 6.14 -4.99 -16.94
N ILE A 84 6.77 -5.13 -15.77
CA ILE A 84 6.62 -4.17 -14.67
C ILE A 84 7.00 -2.75 -15.10
N LEU A 85 8.16 -2.57 -15.73
CA LEU A 85 8.65 -1.24 -16.11
C LEU A 85 7.79 -0.58 -17.20
N ARG A 86 7.37 -1.31 -18.21
CA ARG A 86 6.46 -0.78 -19.26
C ARG A 86 5.13 -0.37 -18.64
N THR A 87 4.59 -1.22 -17.79
CA THR A 87 3.33 -0.95 -17.10
C THR A 87 3.44 0.27 -16.18
N VAL A 88 4.53 0.38 -15.40
CA VAL A 88 4.77 1.55 -14.55
C VAL A 88 4.85 2.82 -15.39
N HIS A 89 5.67 2.82 -16.46
CA HIS A 89 5.80 4.00 -17.33
C HIS A 89 4.45 4.43 -17.90
N PHE A 90 3.69 3.48 -18.43
CA PHE A 90 2.39 3.75 -19.03
C PHE A 90 1.37 4.25 -17.98
N ARG A 91 1.14 3.50 -16.91
CA ARG A 91 0.10 3.81 -15.91
C ARG A 91 0.42 5.05 -15.08
N ALA A 92 1.70 5.30 -14.79
CA ALA A 92 2.12 6.52 -14.11
C ALA A 92 1.84 7.76 -14.95
N ASN A 93 2.23 7.75 -16.24
CA ASN A 93 1.94 8.87 -17.16
C ASN A 93 0.43 9.08 -17.33
N GLU A 94 -0.35 8.01 -17.50
CA GLU A 94 -1.82 8.07 -17.57
C GLU A 94 -2.43 8.71 -16.31
N ALA A 95 -1.86 8.43 -15.13
CA ALA A 95 -2.30 9.02 -13.87
C ALA A 95 -1.71 10.41 -13.58
N GLY A 96 -0.80 10.93 -14.41
CA GLY A 96 -0.09 12.18 -14.15
C GLY A 96 0.85 12.11 -12.94
N VAL A 97 1.48 10.93 -12.72
CA VAL A 97 2.48 10.70 -11.67
C VAL A 97 3.82 10.38 -12.32
N ALA A 98 4.91 10.86 -11.76
CA ALA A 98 6.24 10.51 -12.27
C ALA A 98 6.49 8.99 -12.16
N PRO A 99 6.90 8.30 -13.24
CA PRO A 99 7.19 6.86 -13.20
C PRO A 99 8.22 6.48 -12.14
N GLU A 100 9.23 7.32 -11.93
CA GLU A 100 10.26 7.12 -10.91
C GLU A 100 9.70 7.14 -9.49
N LEU A 101 8.69 7.98 -9.23
CA LEU A 101 8.00 8.00 -7.94
C LEU A 101 7.22 6.69 -7.73
N VAL A 102 6.57 6.17 -8.76
CA VAL A 102 5.86 4.88 -8.69
C VAL A 102 6.84 3.74 -8.43
N LEU A 103 8.02 3.73 -9.09
CA LEU A 103 9.07 2.76 -8.80
C LEU A 103 9.57 2.83 -7.36
N ALA A 104 9.73 4.05 -6.82
CA ALA A 104 10.13 4.24 -5.43
C ALA A 104 9.06 3.74 -4.44
N VAL A 105 7.79 3.92 -4.75
CA VAL A 105 6.66 3.37 -3.97
C VAL A 105 6.70 1.83 -4.00
N ILE A 106 6.79 1.21 -5.17
CA ILE A 106 6.87 -0.26 -5.30
C ILE A 106 8.08 -0.83 -4.55
N ASP A 107 9.23 -0.16 -4.62
CA ASP A 107 10.45 -0.56 -3.88
C ASP A 107 10.22 -0.58 -2.36
N VAL A 108 9.49 0.40 -1.84
CA VAL A 108 9.16 0.50 -0.41
C VAL A 108 8.07 -0.48 0.00
N GLU A 109 7.05 -0.68 -0.82
CA GLU A 109 5.86 -1.48 -0.50
C GLU A 109 6.11 -2.98 -0.59
N SER A 110 6.72 -3.45 -1.67
CA SER A 110 6.87 -4.87 -1.95
C SER A 110 8.29 -5.31 -2.27
N ASN A 111 9.23 -4.36 -2.42
CA ASN A 111 10.55 -4.64 -3.00
C ASN A 111 10.44 -5.36 -4.37
N PHE A 112 9.40 -5.01 -5.15
CA PHE A 112 9.05 -5.57 -6.45
C PHE A 112 8.57 -7.03 -6.43
N ASP A 113 8.20 -7.59 -5.28
CA ASP A 113 7.52 -8.87 -5.21
C ASP A 113 6.03 -8.69 -5.58
N ARG A 114 5.67 -9.13 -6.80
CA ARG A 114 4.28 -9.04 -7.29
C ARG A 114 3.28 -9.89 -6.49
N PHE A 115 3.76 -10.86 -5.72
CA PHE A 115 2.94 -11.73 -4.88
C PHE A 115 2.97 -11.33 -3.40
N ALA A 116 3.57 -10.19 -3.06
CA ALA A 116 3.67 -9.72 -1.68
C ALA A 116 2.29 -9.58 -1.03
N ILE A 117 2.21 -10.03 0.22
CA ILE A 117 1.03 -9.91 1.09
C ILE A 117 1.47 -9.32 2.41
N SER A 118 0.93 -8.15 2.78
CA SER A 118 1.25 -7.54 4.07
C SER A 118 0.45 -8.14 5.22
N SER A 119 0.87 -7.84 6.46
CA SER A 119 0.10 -8.20 7.66
C SER A 119 -1.28 -7.54 7.73
N ALA A 120 -1.47 -6.42 7.01
CA ALA A 120 -2.76 -5.73 6.85
C ALA A 120 -3.58 -6.25 5.67
N SER A 121 -3.12 -7.32 4.98
CA SER A 121 -3.74 -7.91 3.80
C SER A 121 -3.70 -7.04 2.54
N ALA A 122 -2.80 -6.07 2.45
CA ALA A 122 -2.51 -5.38 1.19
C ALA A 122 -1.77 -6.33 0.24
N LEU A 123 -2.00 -6.22 -1.07
CA LEU A 123 -1.57 -7.18 -2.08
C LEU A 123 -0.76 -6.55 -3.22
N GLY A 124 0.24 -7.29 -3.68
CA GLY A 124 0.97 -7.04 -4.92
C GLY A 124 1.98 -5.91 -4.86
N LEU A 125 2.43 -5.45 -6.02
CA LEU A 125 3.53 -4.51 -6.20
C LEU A 125 3.37 -3.21 -5.42
N MET A 126 2.22 -2.56 -5.53
CA MET A 126 1.91 -1.29 -4.88
C MET A 126 1.11 -1.45 -3.57
N GLN A 127 0.98 -2.68 -3.06
CA GLN A 127 0.30 -3.01 -1.82
C GLN A 127 -1.12 -2.42 -1.74
N VAL A 128 -1.91 -2.67 -2.78
CA VAL A 128 -3.29 -2.20 -2.87
C VAL A 128 -4.18 -3.03 -1.94
N MET A 129 -5.07 -2.35 -1.22
CA MET A 129 -6.03 -3.02 -0.33
C MET A 129 -7.13 -3.74 -1.13
N PRO A 130 -7.49 -5.00 -0.79
CA PRO A 130 -8.45 -5.81 -1.54
C PRO A 130 -9.84 -5.20 -1.71
N PHE A 131 -10.31 -4.38 -0.77
CA PHE A 131 -11.63 -3.74 -0.87
C PHE A 131 -11.75 -2.83 -2.10
N TRP A 132 -10.64 -2.26 -2.64
CA TRP A 132 -10.66 -1.47 -3.86
C TRP A 132 -11.09 -2.28 -5.08
N VAL A 133 -10.80 -3.59 -5.10
CA VAL A 133 -11.24 -4.48 -6.18
C VAL A 133 -12.77 -4.56 -6.23
N GLU A 134 -13.41 -4.67 -5.07
CA GLU A 134 -14.86 -4.67 -4.94
C GLU A 134 -15.46 -3.31 -5.31
N GLU A 135 -14.84 -2.22 -4.88
CA GLU A 135 -15.28 -0.85 -5.16
C GLU A 135 -15.26 -0.51 -6.68
N VAL A 136 -14.36 -1.12 -7.45
CA VAL A 136 -14.33 -0.96 -8.91
C VAL A 136 -15.14 -2.01 -9.67
N GLY A 137 -15.92 -2.84 -8.96
CA GLY A 137 -16.88 -3.77 -9.55
C GLY A 137 -16.39 -5.18 -9.82
N TYR A 138 -15.19 -5.56 -9.32
CA TYR A 138 -14.67 -6.92 -9.42
C TYR A 138 -14.81 -7.66 -8.09
N SER A 139 -14.87 -8.99 -8.12
CA SER A 139 -14.97 -9.84 -6.92
C SER A 139 -13.70 -10.63 -6.60
N ASP A 140 -12.81 -10.81 -7.58
CA ASP A 140 -11.60 -11.59 -7.40
C ASP A 140 -10.42 -10.70 -6.98
N LYS A 141 -10.12 -10.70 -5.68
CA LYS A 141 -8.96 -9.99 -5.12
C LYS A 141 -7.61 -10.45 -5.67
N ASN A 142 -7.52 -11.66 -6.26
CA ASN A 142 -6.28 -12.15 -6.84
C ASN A 142 -5.88 -11.35 -8.09
N LEU A 143 -6.78 -10.55 -8.67
CA LEU A 143 -6.44 -9.56 -9.70
C LEU A 143 -5.34 -8.61 -9.25
N LEU A 144 -5.18 -8.36 -7.95
CA LEU A 144 -4.09 -7.54 -7.40
C LEU A 144 -2.70 -8.19 -7.52
N PHE A 145 -2.59 -9.46 -7.90
CA PHE A 145 -1.32 -10.09 -8.29
C PHE A 145 -1.03 -9.95 -9.79
N ASN A 146 -1.98 -9.43 -10.57
CA ASN A 146 -1.71 -9.03 -11.96
C ASN A 146 -0.98 -7.69 -11.98
N ILE A 147 0.13 -7.63 -12.71
CA ILE A 147 1.04 -6.46 -12.76
C ILE A 147 0.26 -5.22 -13.20
N ASP A 148 -0.44 -5.29 -14.33
CA ASP A 148 -1.13 -4.15 -14.90
C ASP A 148 -2.26 -3.63 -13.99
N PHE A 149 -3.11 -4.52 -13.50
CA PHE A 149 -4.23 -4.15 -12.65
C PHE A 149 -3.78 -3.54 -11.31
N ASN A 150 -2.74 -4.09 -10.70
CA ASN A 150 -2.19 -3.57 -9.44
C ASN A 150 -1.61 -2.17 -9.60
N ILE A 151 -0.79 -1.97 -10.64
CA ILE A 151 -0.15 -0.68 -10.91
C ILE A 151 -1.18 0.37 -11.33
N LEU A 152 -2.17 -0.01 -12.16
CA LEU A 152 -3.28 0.87 -12.54
C LEU A 152 -3.99 1.44 -11.31
N LEU A 153 -4.47 0.56 -10.42
CA LEU A 153 -5.18 0.99 -9.22
C LEU A 153 -4.25 1.78 -8.28
N GLY A 154 -3.03 1.29 -8.06
CA GLY A 154 -2.05 1.94 -7.20
C GLY A 154 -1.70 3.35 -7.64
N CYS A 155 -1.48 3.59 -8.95
CA CYS A 155 -1.20 4.91 -9.50
C CYS A 155 -2.39 5.87 -9.33
N ARG A 156 -3.63 5.42 -9.57
CA ARG A 156 -4.83 6.24 -9.40
C ARG A 156 -5.06 6.63 -7.94
N ILE A 157 -4.87 5.67 -7.02
CA ILE A 157 -4.97 5.93 -5.57
C ILE A 157 -3.88 6.92 -5.13
N LEU A 158 -2.65 6.71 -5.60
CA LEU A 158 -1.54 7.61 -5.28
C LEU A 158 -1.81 9.03 -5.77
N ARG A 159 -2.23 9.19 -7.05
CA ARG A 159 -2.56 10.49 -7.63
C ARG A 159 -3.65 11.22 -6.82
N TYR A 160 -4.71 10.50 -6.49
CA TYR A 160 -5.80 11.06 -5.71
C TYR A 160 -5.33 11.64 -4.36
N TYR A 161 -4.47 10.90 -3.63
CA TYR A 161 -3.95 11.41 -2.35
C TYR A 161 -2.93 12.54 -2.50
N LEU A 162 -2.17 12.57 -3.60
CA LEU A 162 -1.30 13.70 -3.91
C LEU A 162 -2.12 14.97 -4.18
N ASP A 163 -3.25 14.85 -4.88
CA ASP A 163 -4.15 15.97 -5.16
C ASP A 163 -4.85 16.48 -3.89
N MET A 164 -5.24 15.59 -2.97
CA MET A 164 -5.83 15.96 -1.69
C MET A 164 -4.92 16.82 -0.81
N GLU A 165 -3.62 16.70 -0.97
CA GLU A 165 -2.61 17.42 -0.20
C GLU A 165 -2.00 18.59 -0.98
N ASP A 166 -2.69 19.09 -2.01
CA ASP A 166 -2.29 20.26 -2.82
C ASP A 166 -0.84 20.15 -3.35
N GLY A 167 -0.37 18.90 -3.59
CA GLY A 167 0.98 18.62 -4.07
C GLY A 167 2.05 18.46 -2.96
N ASP A 168 1.68 18.48 -1.67
CA ASP A 168 2.60 18.06 -0.60
C ASP A 168 2.87 16.56 -0.73
N LEU A 169 4.00 16.23 -1.37
CA LEU A 169 4.40 14.87 -1.67
C LEU A 169 4.52 13.98 -0.41
N ILE A 170 5.04 14.53 0.68
CA ILE A 170 5.22 13.78 1.93
C ILE A 170 3.87 13.43 2.55
N GLN A 171 2.93 14.36 2.57
CA GLN A 171 1.59 14.13 3.13
C GLN A 171 0.75 13.24 2.21
N GLY A 172 0.81 13.42 0.89
CA GLY A 172 0.14 12.55 -0.08
C GLY A 172 0.61 11.10 0.03
N LEU A 173 1.93 10.87 0.14
CA LEU A 173 2.50 9.55 0.40
C LEU A 173 2.08 8.99 1.77
N ALA A 174 2.01 9.82 2.80
CA ALA A 174 1.56 9.39 4.12
C ALA A 174 0.08 8.96 4.10
N ARG A 175 -0.78 9.62 3.32
CA ARG A 175 -2.17 9.19 3.11
C ARG A 175 -2.25 7.88 2.36
N TYR A 176 -1.48 7.73 1.29
CA TYR A 176 -1.41 6.50 0.51
C TYR A 176 -1.12 5.27 1.40
N ASN A 177 -0.14 5.39 2.29
CA ASN A 177 0.24 4.34 3.22
C ASN A 177 -0.69 4.20 4.45
N GLY A 178 -1.62 5.14 4.66
CA GLY A 178 -2.47 5.18 5.86
C GLY A 178 -1.75 5.72 7.12
N SER A 179 -0.62 6.39 6.97
CA SER A 179 0.16 7.02 8.06
C SER A 179 -0.01 8.53 8.14
N THR A 180 -1.20 9.04 7.79
CA THR A 180 -1.54 10.47 7.72
C THR A 180 -0.99 11.27 8.90
N GLY A 181 -0.35 12.40 8.60
CA GLY A 181 0.31 13.27 9.58
C GLY A 181 1.69 12.79 10.06
N ARG A 182 2.20 11.67 9.53
CA ARG A 182 3.53 11.14 9.87
C ARG A 182 4.42 11.14 8.63
N ARG A 183 5.66 11.63 8.78
CA ARG A 183 6.59 11.78 7.65
C ARG A 183 7.34 10.50 7.26
N TRP A 184 7.46 9.52 8.15
CA TRP A 184 8.38 8.40 8.02
C TRP A 184 8.23 7.61 6.70
N TYR A 185 7.00 7.45 6.21
CA TYR A 185 6.76 6.75 4.96
C TYR A 185 7.18 7.60 3.75
N GLY A 186 6.73 8.85 3.70
CA GLY A 186 7.12 9.78 2.65
C GLY A 186 8.64 9.97 2.57
N ASP A 187 9.29 10.17 3.73
CA ASP A 187 10.75 10.30 3.79
C ASP A 187 11.46 9.03 3.27
N ARG A 188 10.92 7.83 3.54
CA ARG A 188 11.44 6.56 3.02
C ARG A 188 11.29 6.43 1.50
N VAL A 189 10.14 6.82 0.94
CA VAL A 189 9.93 6.82 -0.51
C VAL A 189 10.85 7.82 -1.20
N ILE A 190 11.00 9.03 -0.65
CA ILE A 190 11.91 10.06 -1.19
C ILE A 190 13.37 9.61 -1.14
N ASP A 191 13.78 8.92 -0.09
CA ASP A 191 15.13 8.34 -0.02
C ASP A 191 15.36 7.31 -1.15
N ARG A 192 14.39 6.43 -1.42
CA ARG A 192 14.46 5.49 -2.55
C ARG A 192 14.48 6.20 -3.89
N LEU A 193 13.60 7.17 -4.08
CA LEU A 193 13.54 7.98 -5.29
C LEU A 193 14.89 8.64 -5.57
N SER A 194 15.46 9.35 -4.60
CA SER A 194 16.69 10.12 -4.78
C SER A 194 17.95 9.27 -4.97
N ARG A 195 18.01 8.08 -4.33
CA ARG A 195 19.21 7.22 -4.39
C ARG A 195 19.21 6.23 -5.54
N LYS A 196 18.04 5.80 -5.98
CA LYS A 196 17.95 4.69 -6.94
C LYS A 196 17.17 5.02 -8.19
N TRP A 197 16.04 5.74 -8.08
CA TRP A 197 15.11 5.89 -9.20
C TRP A 197 15.17 7.26 -9.89
N PHE A 198 15.93 8.20 -9.34
CA PHE A 198 16.07 9.51 -9.96
C PHE A 198 16.69 9.40 -11.36
N GLN A 199 16.09 10.07 -12.34
CA GLN A 199 16.65 10.22 -13.68
C GLN A 199 17.64 11.38 -13.65
N LEU A 200 18.87 11.16 -14.12
CA LEU A 200 19.93 12.20 -14.24
C LEU A 200 19.67 13.09 -15.45
#